data_12d6674ad4755281dc41b1f0a3766612
#
_entry.id   12d6674ad4755281dc41b1f0a3766612
#
_cell.length_a   1.000
_cell.length_b   1.000
_cell.length_c   1.000
_cell.angle_alpha   90.00
_cell.angle_beta   90.00
_cell.angle_gamma   90.00
#
_symmetry.space_group_name_H-M   'P 1'
#
loop_
_entity.id
_entity.type
_entity.pdbx_description
1 polymer ?
#
loop_
_entity_poly.entity_id
_entity_poly.type
_entity_poly.pdbx_seq_one_letter_code
_entity_poly.pdbx_strand_id
1 'polypeptide(L)'
;MLSATEVRHSHRRRRSPYSDKQHYQEYLLQRIEGYKNSIGRDELLRLGDEAASELQATSEGQFVLTEVLMLESVDRLIVKRLSLRPYSRWRKQFLRLRAAQRTPNHWGIDALCPLSALLPRIEPEDSALVVGTGAAPMTFLLAAHDAAVTFLADNLGCVERVESRMAEEALASLFESYVTQLEHPLPLFMSFLKGFDLVVLDPGVLKGMSAANRGELVRDLQQRSRPGGIHVILPSSKALSPNILRPLYEGWTPEEELKRRRRADSKGPHGLVLCKPTCPPDTA
;
A
#
# COMPACT_ATOMS: atom_id res chain seq x y z
N MET A 1 -22.81 -33.11 25.57
CA MET A 1 -23.35 -32.00 24.72
C MET A 1 -22.96 -30.68 25.35
N LEU A 2 -21.89 -30.08 24.94
CA LEU A 2 -21.50 -28.74 25.34
C LEU A 2 -21.34 -27.94 24.05
N SER A 3 -22.23 -26.95 23.90
CA SER A 3 -22.32 -26.04 22.77
C SER A 3 -21.07 -25.18 22.65
N ALA A 4 -20.39 -25.25 21.53
CA ALA A 4 -19.30 -24.33 21.17
C ALA A 4 -19.87 -22.94 20.94
N THR A 5 -19.64 -22.08 21.90
CA THR A 5 -19.97 -20.65 21.77
C THR A 5 -18.99 -20.02 20.77
N GLU A 6 -19.45 -19.75 19.54
CA GLU A 6 -18.73 -18.93 18.58
C GLU A 6 -18.49 -17.54 19.21
N VAL A 7 -17.27 -17.27 19.56
CA VAL A 7 -16.83 -15.94 19.93
C VAL A 7 -16.77 -15.11 18.64
N ARG A 8 -17.88 -14.40 18.37
CA ARG A 8 -17.90 -13.35 17.34
C ARG A 8 -16.98 -12.23 17.83
N HIS A 9 -15.75 -12.22 17.34
CA HIS A 9 -14.92 -11.04 17.44
C HIS A 9 -15.62 -9.91 16.69
N SER A 10 -16.15 -8.95 17.43
CA SER A 10 -16.64 -7.69 16.88
C SER A 10 -15.45 -6.97 16.23
N HIS A 11 -15.37 -7.00 14.92
CA HIS A 11 -14.40 -6.25 14.14
C HIS A 11 -14.61 -4.75 14.42
N ARG A 12 -13.90 -4.22 15.42
CA ARG A 12 -13.70 -2.78 15.54
C ARG A 12 -12.93 -2.40 14.27
N ARG A 13 -13.60 -1.69 13.35
CA ARG A 13 -12.93 -1.02 12.22
C ARG A 13 -11.81 -0.16 12.80
N ARG A 14 -10.58 -0.66 12.77
CA ARG A 14 -9.40 0.13 13.07
C ARG A 14 -9.35 1.20 11.99
N ARG A 15 -9.27 2.44 12.40
CA ARG A 15 -9.17 3.58 11.48
C ARG A 15 -7.72 3.66 11.02
N SER A 16 -7.50 4.12 9.78
CA SER A 16 -6.17 4.52 9.31
C SER A 16 -5.43 5.28 10.42
N PRO A 17 -4.13 5.04 10.62
CA PRO A 17 -3.32 5.74 11.64
C PRO A 17 -3.39 7.27 11.46
N TYR A 18 -3.69 7.75 10.27
CA TYR A 18 -3.85 9.16 9.96
C TYR A 18 -5.33 9.57 9.87
N SER A 19 -5.67 10.64 10.59
CA SER A 19 -6.99 11.23 10.50
C SER A 19 -7.17 12.03 9.20
N ASP A 20 -8.41 12.21 8.72
CA ASP A 20 -8.71 13.06 7.55
C ASP A 20 -8.11 14.48 7.71
N LYS A 21 -7.99 14.99 8.96
CA LYS A 21 -7.37 16.29 9.23
C LYS A 21 -5.86 16.28 9.00
N GLN A 22 -5.19 15.20 9.39
CA GLN A 22 -3.75 15.05 9.14
C GLN A 22 -3.46 14.97 7.65
N HIS A 23 -4.20 14.17 6.89
CA HIS A 23 -4.08 14.13 5.43
C HIS A 23 -4.35 15.51 4.79
N TYR A 24 -5.29 16.29 5.33
CA TYR A 24 -5.51 17.63 4.84
C TYR A 24 -4.35 18.57 5.15
N GLN A 25 -3.77 18.48 6.35
CA GLN A 25 -2.56 19.24 6.70
C GLN A 25 -1.38 18.90 5.80
N GLU A 26 -1.13 17.63 5.54
CA GLU A 26 -0.10 17.18 4.59
C GLU A 26 -0.36 17.72 3.18
N TYR A 27 -1.61 17.66 2.71
CA TYR A 27 -1.99 18.25 1.43
C TYR A 27 -1.68 19.75 1.37
N LEU A 28 -2.02 20.51 2.42
CA LEU A 28 -1.71 21.95 2.46
C LEU A 28 -0.20 22.18 2.45
N LEU A 29 0.56 21.49 3.30
CA LEU A 29 2.02 21.61 3.36
C LEU A 29 2.68 21.33 2.01
N GLN A 30 2.32 20.24 1.36
CA GLN A 30 2.87 19.90 0.04
C GLN A 30 2.57 20.99 -1.00
N ARG A 31 1.36 21.55 -0.99
CA ARG A 31 0.98 22.63 -1.94
C ARG A 31 1.70 23.93 -1.65
N ILE A 32 1.88 24.27 -0.38
CA ILE A 32 2.62 25.47 0.06
C ILE A 32 4.09 25.34 -0.30
N GLU A 33 4.73 24.24 0.06
CA GLU A 33 6.14 24.00 -0.25
C GLU A 33 6.39 23.92 -1.76
N GLY A 34 5.50 23.24 -2.50
CA GLY A 34 5.58 23.20 -3.96
C GLY A 34 5.50 24.59 -4.57
N TYR A 35 4.65 25.48 -4.03
CA TYR A 35 4.57 26.88 -4.48
C TYR A 35 5.85 27.65 -4.14
N LYS A 36 6.35 27.56 -2.90
CA LYS A 36 7.60 28.21 -2.49
C LYS A 36 8.78 27.79 -3.36
N ASN A 37 8.84 26.52 -3.72
CA ASN A 37 9.92 26.00 -4.59
C ASN A 37 9.74 26.37 -6.06
N SER A 38 8.56 26.77 -6.49
CA SER A 38 8.27 27.16 -7.89
C SER A 38 8.52 28.64 -8.17
N ILE A 39 8.58 29.48 -7.14
CA ILE A 39 8.76 30.92 -7.28
C ILE A 39 10.23 31.32 -7.06
N GLY A 40 10.64 32.44 -7.70
CA GLY A 40 11.96 33.01 -7.51
C GLY A 40 12.12 33.68 -6.14
N ARG A 41 13.36 33.89 -5.74
CA ARG A 41 13.72 34.54 -4.45
C ARG A 41 13.04 35.90 -4.27
N ASP A 42 13.01 36.72 -5.33
CA ASP A 42 12.42 38.06 -5.25
C ASP A 42 10.91 38.03 -5.01
N GLU A 43 10.24 37.07 -5.60
CA GLU A 43 8.79 36.82 -5.38
C GLU A 43 8.52 36.34 -3.95
N LEU A 44 9.39 35.47 -3.41
CA LEU A 44 9.31 35.00 -2.03
C LEU A 44 9.50 36.15 -1.02
N LEU A 45 10.45 37.07 -1.29
CA LEU A 45 10.64 38.26 -0.47
C LEU A 45 9.42 39.19 -0.50
N ARG A 46 8.86 39.46 -1.71
CA ARG A 46 7.61 40.25 -1.81
C ARG A 46 6.43 39.63 -1.05
N LEU A 47 6.35 38.31 -1.05
CA LEU A 47 5.34 37.60 -0.29
C LEU A 47 5.53 37.79 1.22
N GLY A 48 6.79 37.81 1.68
CA GLY A 48 7.14 38.15 3.07
C GLY A 48 6.74 39.58 3.46
N ASP A 49 7.02 40.56 2.58
CA ASP A 49 6.64 41.97 2.79
C ASP A 49 5.13 42.16 2.82
N GLU A 50 4.39 41.46 1.94
CA GLU A 50 2.93 41.45 1.94
C GLU A 50 2.37 40.86 3.23
N ALA A 51 2.93 39.74 3.71
CA ALA A 51 2.55 39.11 4.96
C ALA A 51 2.80 40.02 6.17
N ALA A 52 3.94 40.70 6.21
CA ALA A 52 4.26 41.68 7.24
C ALA A 52 3.27 42.84 7.26
N SER A 53 2.92 43.36 6.08
CA SER A 53 1.96 44.46 5.95
C SER A 53 0.55 44.07 6.40
N GLU A 54 0.06 42.85 6.04
CA GLU A 54 -1.23 42.34 6.51
C GLU A 54 -1.25 42.17 8.04
N LEU A 55 -0.15 41.66 8.64
CA LEU A 55 -0.02 41.51 10.08
C LEU A 55 -0.04 42.84 10.81
N GLN A 56 0.70 43.84 10.32
CA GLN A 56 0.72 45.18 10.89
C GLN A 56 -0.65 45.87 10.83
N ALA A 57 -1.37 45.69 9.71
CA ALA A 57 -2.71 46.27 9.53
C ALA A 57 -3.78 45.66 10.45
N THR A 58 -3.57 44.39 10.85
CA THR A 58 -4.53 43.65 11.71
C THR A 58 -4.26 43.85 13.23
N SER A 59 -3.10 44.41 13.60
CA SER A 59 -2.65 44.52 14.99
C SER A 59 -2.99 45.89 15.55
N GLU A 60 -4.09 46.04 16.23
CA GLU A 60 -4.40 47.20 17.08
C GLU A 60 -3.63 47.23 18.43
N GLY A 61 -2.43 46.71 18.48
CA GLY A 61 -1.63 46.74 19.70
C GLY A 61 -0.37 45.88 19.61
N GLN A 62 0.68 46.33 20.26
CA GLN A 62 2.00 45.78 20.46
C GLN A 62 2.15 44.25 20.35
N PHE A 63 2.07 43.71 19.16
CA PHE A 63 2.50 42.33 18.92
C PHE A 63 3.95 42.34 18.48
N VAL A 64 4.79 41.64 19.24
CA VAL A 64 6.12 41.27 18.80
C VAL A 64 5.94 40.38 17.57
N LEU A 65 6.40 40.83 16.42
CA LEU A 65 6.37 40.08 15.18
C LEU A 65 7.32 38.89 15.37
N THR A 66 6.78 37.74 15.76
CA THR A 66 7.58 36.51 15.88
C THR A 66 7.74 35.88 14.51
N GLU A 67 8.88 35.23 14.27
CA GLU A 67 9.15 34.47 13.05
C GLU A 67 7.99 33.48 12.73
N VAL A 68 7.42 32.87 13.77
CA VAL A 68 6.30 31.93 13.63
C VAL A 68 5.06 32.60 13.05
N LEU A 69 4.68 33.79 13.53
CA LEU A 69 3.51 34.54 13.02
C LEU A 69 3.72 34.96 11.58
N MET A 70 4.96 35.31 11.22
CA MET A 70 5.32 35.67 9.85
C MET A 70 5.18 34.48 8.91
N LEU A 71 5.71 33.30 9.30
CA LEU A 71 5.61 32.08 8.49
C LEU A 71 4.14 31.65 8.32
N GLU A 72 3.34 31.66 9.36
CA GLU A 72 1.90 31.39 9.28
C GLU A 72 1.15 32.35 8.36
N SER A 73 1.55 33.63 8.35
CA SER A 73 0.94 34.64 7.49
C SER A 73 1.30 34.40 6.03
N VAL A 74 2.56 34.10 5.74
CA VAL A 74 3.03 33.72 4.39
C VAL A 74 2.25 32.48 3.91
N ASP A 75 2.14 31.45 4.72
CA ASP A 75 1.42 30.22 4.35
C ASP A 75 -0.08 30.51 4.07
N ARG A 76 -0.71 31.38 4.88
CA ARG A 76 -2.10 31.83 4.68
C ARG A 76 -2.26 32.57 3.35
N LEU A 77 -1.32 33.46 3.00
CA LEU A 77 -1.31 34.15 1.71
C LEU A 77 -1.18 33.16 0.54
N ILE A 78 -0.28 32.17 0.66
CA ILE A 78 -0.13 31.14 -0.37
C ILE A 78 -1.42 30.34 -0.54
N VAL A 79 -2.05 29.91 0.55
CA VAL A 79 -3.34 29.20 0.51
C VAL A 79 -4.40 30.03 -0.23
N LYS A 80 -4.45 31.35 0.03
CA LYS A 80 -5.36 32.31 -0.63
C LYS A 80 -5.04 32.47 -2.12
N ARG A 81 -3.76 32.67 -2.47
CA ARG A 81 -3.31 32.81 -3.86
C ARG A 81 -3.58 31.56 -4.71
N LEU A 82 -3.32 30.38 -4.14
CA LEU A 82 -3.60 29.10 -4.78
C LEU A 82 -5.08 28.71 -4.75
N SER A 83 -5.93 29.49 -4.10
CA SER A 83 -7.36 29.22 -3.92
C SER A 83 -7.59 27.77 -3.44
N LEU A 84 -6.77 27.32 -2.46
CA LEU A 84 -6.86 25.96 -1.95
C LEU A 84 -8.23 25.69 -1.34
N ARG A 85 -8.73 24.50 -1.56
CA ARG A 85 -10.07 24.12 -1.11
C ARG A 85 -10.13 24.05 0.41
N PRO A 86 -11.19 24.56 1.05
CA PRO A 86 -11.39 24.40 2.48
C PRO A 86 -11.59 22.91 2.82
N TYR A 87 -11.26 22.55 4.06
CA TYR A 87 -11.29 21.18 4.58
C TYR A 87 -12.57 20.40 4.20
N SER A 88 -13.73 21.01 4.33
CA SER A 88 -15.01 20.34 4.04
C SER A 88 -15.16 19.89 2.58
N ARG A 89 -14.74 20.75 1.64
CA ARG A 89 -14.77 20.44 0.21
C ARG A 89 -13.66 19.44 -0.18
N TRP A 90 -12.46 19.65 0.37
CA TRP A 90 -11.34 18.73 0.17
C TRP A 90 -11.68 17.34 0.71
N ARG A 91 -12.19 17.23 1.95
CA ARG A 91 -12.57 15.96 2.57
C ARG A 91 -13.57 15.18 1.72
N LYS A 92 -14.59 15.86 1.19
CA LYS A 92 -15.60 15.21 0.32
C LYS A 92 -14.96 14.59 -0.93
N GLN A 93 -13.99 15.29 -1.53
CA GLN A 93 -13.27 14.79 -2.69
C GLN A 93 -12.29 13.66 -2.31
N PHE A 94 -11.57 13.83 -1.22
CA PHE A 94 -10.64 12.84 -0.69
C PHE A 94 -11.34 11.51 -0.41
N LEU A 95 -12.48 11.53 0.25
CA LEU A 95 -13.26 10.30 0.51
C LEU A 95 -13.77 9.63 -0.76
N ARG A 96 -14.12 10.41 -1.80
CA ARG A 96 -14.48 9.84 -3.11
C ARG A 96 -13.28 9.17 -3.78
N LEU A 97 -12.11 9.82 -3.73
CA LEU A 97 -10.88 9.25 -4.25
C LEU A 97 -10.53 7.94 -3.52
N ARG A 98 -10.54 7.96 -2.19
CA ARG A 98 -10.29 6.77 -1.37
C ARG A 98 -11.26 5.61 -1.69
N ALA A 99 -12.53 5.92 -1.90
CA ALA A 99 -13.50 4.91 -2.31
C ALA A 99 -13.18 4.31 -3.69
N ALA A 100 -12.76 5.15 -4.65
CA ALA A 100 -12.33 4.69 -5.97
C ALA A 100 -11.04 3.84 -5.91
N GLN A 101 -10.04 4.30 -5.14
CA GLN A 101 -8.77 3.58 -4.95
C GLN A 101 -8.95 2.17 -4.35
N ARG A 102 -10.00 1.93 -3.60
CA ARG A 102 -10.34 0.59 -3.06
C ARG A 102 -10.94 -0.37 -4.07
N THR A 103 -11.17 0.08 -5.30
CA THR A 103 -11.68 -0.80 -6.36
C THR A 103 -10.53 -1.31 -7.23
N PRO A 104 -10.48 -2.62 -7.55
CA PRO A 104 -9.41 -3.20 -8.38
C PRO A 104 -9.27 -2.49 -9.73
N ASN A 105 -10.38 -2.16 -10.38
CA ASN A 105 -10.40 -1.53 -11.70
C ASN A 105 -9.69 -0.16 -11.73
N HIS A 106 -9.65 0.57 -10.62
CA HIS A 106 -8.93 1.85 -10.51
C HIS A 106 -7.43 1.68 -10.79
N TRP A 107 -6.89 0.52 -10.46
CA TRP A 107 -5.48 0.16 -10.64
C TRP A 107 -5.22 -0.70 -11.89
N GLY A 108 -6.23 -0.88 -12.73
CA GLY A 108 -6.13 -1.76 -13.89
C GLY A 108 -6.09 -3.25 -13.54
N ILE A 109 -6.53 -3.61 -12.34
CA ILE A 109 -6.61 -4.99 -11.86
C ILE A 109 -7.98 -5.55 -12.27
N ASP A 110 -7.96 -6.74 -12.89
CA ASP A 110 -9.19 -7.46 -13.23
C ASP A 110 -9.97 -7.81 -11.94
N ALA A 111 -11.28 -7.60 -11.97
CA ALA A 111 -12.16 -7.97 -10.87
C ALA A 111 -12.12 -9.48 -10.57
N LEU A 112 -11.78 -10.31 -11.55
CA LEU A 112 -11.58 -11.76 -11.39
C LEU A 112 -10.19 -12.14 -10.83
N CYS A 113 -9.31 -11.17 -10.61
CA CYS A 113 -8.03 -11.42 -9.97
C CYS A 113 -8.24 -12.08 -8.60
N PRO A 114 -7.46 -13.11 -8.24
CA PRO A 114 -7.58 -13.80 -6.96
C PRO A 114 -7.54 -12.87 -5.74
N LEU A 115 -6.73 -11.81 -5.79
CA LEU A 115 -6.63 -10.81 -4.73
C LEU A 115 -7.98 -10.08 -4.52
N SER A 116 -8.71 -9.79 -5.61
CA SER A 116 -10.00 -9.08 -5.52
C SER A 116 -11.03 -9.79 -4.64
N ALA A 117 -10.99 -11.11 -4.60
CA ALA A 117 -11.87 -11.91 -3.75
C ALA A 117 -11.48 -11.88 -2.26
N LEU A 118 -10.23 -11.53 -1.96
CA LEU A 118 -9.71 -11.46 -0.59
C LEU A 118 -9.88 -10.08 0.05
N LEU A 119 -10.14 -9.03 -0.75
CA LEU A 119 -10.24 -7.66 -0.25
C LEU A 119 -11.17 -7.48 0.96
N PRO A 120 -12.35 -8.16 1.04
CA PRO A 120 -13.22 -8.03 2.20
C PRO A 120 -12.63 -8.59 3.51
N ARG A 121 -11.57 -9.40 3.42
CA ARG A 121 -10.88 -10.03 4.56
C ARG A 121 -9.65 -9.26 5.01
N ILE A 122 -9.19 -8.30 4.21
CA ILE A 122 -8.03 -7.48 4.55
C ILE A 122 -8.45 -6.47 5.61
N GLU A 123 -7.78 -6.54 6.74
CA GLU A 123 -7.95 -5.59 7.83
C GLU A 123 -6.92 -4.46 7.73
N PRO A 124 -7.27 -3.26 8.22
CA PRO A 124 -6.28 -2.18 8.36
C PRO A 124 -5.08 -2.67 9.19
N GLU A 125 -3.88 -2.32 8.73
CA GLU A 125 -2.59 -2.71 9.32
C GLU A 125 -2.20 -4.20 9.12
N ASP A 126 -3.00 -5.00 8.41
CA ASP A 126 -2.52 -6.30 7.94
C ASP A 126 -1.23 -6.10 7.15
N SER A 127 -0.21 -6.92 7.45
CA SER A 127 1.08 -6.84 6.78
C SER A 127 1.07 -7.63 5.47
N ALA A 128 1.36 -6.95 4.38
CA ALA A 128 1.39 -7.53 3.05
C ALA A 128 2.77 -7.41 2.41
N LEU A 129 3.30 -8.51 1.89
CA LEU A 129 4.51 -8.56 1.09
C LEU A 129 4.13 -8.74 -0.38
N VAL A 130 4.54 -7.81 -1.23
CA VAL A 130 4.28 -7.85 -2.67
C VAL A 130 5.60 -8.03 -3.41
N VAL A 131 5.71 -9.09 -4.20
CA VAL A 131 6.97 -9.52 -4.83
C VAL A 131 6.86 -9.53 -6.35
N GLY A 132 7.72 -8.79 -7.00
CA GLY A 132 7.87 -8.73 -8.44
C GLY A 132 7.19 -7.55 -9.12
N THR A 133 7.76 -7.12 -10.25
CA THR A 133 7.33 -5.92 -10.99
C THR A 133 5.90 -6.01 -11.52
N GLY A 134 5.45 -7.21 -11.92
CA GLY A 134 4.07 -7.45 -12.38
C GLY A 134 3.03 -7.36 -11.26
N ALA A 135 3.46 -7.40 -9.98
CA ALA A 135 2.58 -7.26 -8.83
C ALA A 135 2.43 -5.79 -8.37
N ALA A 136 3.14 -4.83 -8.97
CA ALA A 136 3.10 -3.42 -8.57
C ALA A 136 1.67 -2.82 -8.42
N PRO A 137 0.69 -3.10 -9.31
CA PRO A 137 -0.68 -2.61 -9.11
C PRO A 137 -1.34 -3.11 -7.81
N MET A 138 -0.96 -4.30 -7.34
CA MET A 138 -1.49 -4.89 -6.09
C MET A 138 -1.02 -4.11 -4.87
N THR A 139 0.17 -3.52 -4.93
CA THR A 139 0.74 -2.66 -3.89
C THR A 139 -0.18 -1.47 -3.60
N PHE A 140 -0.64 -0.77 -4.64
CA PHE A 140 -1.57 0.36 -4.50
C PHE A 140 -2.93 -0.06 -3.94
N LEU A 141 -3.47 -1.18 -4.44
CA LEU A 141 -4.76 -1.69 -3.99
C LEU A 141 -4.73 -2.06 -2.50
N LEU A 142 -3.69 -2.75 -2.05
CA LEU A 142 -3.52 -3.14 -0.65
C LEU A 142 -3.32 -1.92 0.25
N ALA A 143 -2.48 -0.97 -0.15
CA ALA A 143 -2.30 0.29 0.59
C ALA A 143 -3.60 1.11 0.67
N ALA A 144 -4.44 1.10 -0.39
CA ALA A 144 -5.75 1.74 -0.37
C ALA A 144 -6.74 1.08 0.62
N HIS A 145 -6.50 -0.18 0.97
CA HIS A 145 -7.22 -0.90 2.04
C HIS A 145 -6.57 -0.73 3.42
N ASP A 146 -5.63 0.19 3.55
CA ASP A 146 -4.92 0.52 4.79
C ASP A 146 -4.03 -0.63 5.32
N ALA A 147 -3.60 -1.57 4.45
CA ALA A 147 -2.62 -2.59 4.79
C ALA A 147 -1.21 -1.98 4.87
N ALA A 148 -0.36 -2.54 5.74
CA ALA A 148 1.07 -2.24 5.77
C ALA A 148 1.76 -3.02 4.65
N VAL A 149 2.24 -2.32 3.62
CA VAL A 149 2.73 -2.96 2.39
C VAL A 149 4.24 -2.84 2.25
N THR A 150 4.91 -3.98 2.13
CA THR A 150 6.31 -4.06 1.71
C THR A 150 6.38 -4.54 0.26
N PHE A 151 7.02 -3.75 -0.61
CA PHE A 151 7.20 -4.07 -2.03
C PHE A 151 8.63 -4.49 -2.33
N LEU A 152 8.81 -5.65 -2.95
CA LEU A 152 10.12 -6.15 -3.40
C LEU A 152 10.14 -6.29 -4.92
N ALA A 153 11.13 -5.69 -5.56
CA ALA A 153 11.37 -5.89 -7.00
C ALA A 153 12.87 -5.86 -7.32
N ASP A 154 13.22 -6.41 -8.45
CA ASP A 154 14.59 -6.43 -8.99
C ASP A 154 14.90 -5.24 -9.91
N ASN A 155 13.90 -4.39 -10.18
CA ASN A 155 13.99 -3.26 -11.08
C ASN A 155 13.84 -1.94 -10.32
N LEU A 156 14.94 -1.19 -10.18
CA LEU A 156 14.97 0.11 -9.51
C LEU A 156 13.94 1.09 -10.09
N GLY A 157 13.87 1.25 -11.41
CA GLY A 157 12.92 2.18 -12.02
C GLY A 157 11.44 1.77 -11.82
N CYS A 158 11.16 0.49 -11.52
CA CYS A 158 9.82 0.08 -11.09
C CYS A 158 9.54 0.54 -9.66
N VAL A 159 10.50 0.35 -8.75
CA VAL A 159 10.38 0.77 -7.35
C VAL A 159 10.18 2.27 -7.26
N GLU A 160 11.02 3.07 -7.92
CA GLU A 160 10.89 4.53 -7.95
C GLU A 160 9.51 5.01 -8.47
N ARG A 161 8.97 4.36 -9.51
CA ARG A 161 7.62 4.69 -10.01
C ARG A 161 6.53 4.32 -9.00
N VAL A 162 6.70 3.21 -8.29
CA VAL A 162 5.75 2.81 -7.25
C VAL A 162 5.78 3.80 -6.09
N GLU A 163 6.96 4.18 -5.61
CA GLU A 163 7.14 5.18 -4.54
C GLU A 163 6.53 6.53 -4.92
N SER A 164 6.87 7.04 -6.10
CA SER A 164 6.32 8.30 -6.60
C SER A 164 4.80 8.28 -6.64
N ARG A 165 4.23 7.21 -7.18
CA ARG A 165 2.78 7.07 -7.27
C ARG A 165 2.11 6.89 -5.91
N MET A 166 2.76 6.17 -4.97
CA MET A 166 2.28 6.07 -3.58
C MET A 166 2.18 7.44 -2.91
N ALA A 167 3.18 8.30 -3.12
CA ALA A 167 3.18 9.67 -2.61
C ALA A 167 2.09 10.53 -3.27
N GLU A 168 1.97 10.51 -4.59
CA GLU A 168 0.97 11.26 -5.36
C GLU A 168 -0.47 10.89 -4.95
N GLU A 169 -0.73 9.62 -4.71
CA GLU A 169 -2.04 9.08 -4.35
C GLU A 169 -2.34 9.11 -2.85
N ALA A 170 -1.42 9.69 -2.04
CA ALA A 170 -1.50 9.75 -0.57
C ALA A 170 -1.66 8.37 0.09
N LEU A 171 -0.92 7.37 -0.40
CA LEU A 171 -0.94 5.97 0.08
C LEU A 171 0.35 5.56 0.82
N ALA A 172 1.31 6.48 0.98
CA ALA A 172 2.66 6.16 1.46
C ALA A 172 2.77 5.92 2.97
N SER A 173 1.71 6.09 3.76
CA SER A 173 1.78 6.11 5.24
C SER A 173 2.23 4.79 5.88
N LEU A 174 1.99 3.65 5.22
CA LEU A 174 2.35 2.31 5.68
C LEU A 174 3.00 1.52 4.53
N PHE A 175 3.91 2.17 3.81
CA PHE A 175 4.55 1.59 2.64
C PHE A 175 6.07 1.63 2.76
N GLU A 176 6.67 0.49 2.44
CA GLU A 176 8.12 0.33 2.33
C GLU A 176 8.44 -0.39 1.02
N SER A 177 9.58 -0.10 0.42
CA SER A 177 10.02 -0.74 -0.81
C SER A 177 11.51 -1.08 -0.76
N TYR A 178 11.87 -2.15 -1.46
CA TYR A 178 13.25 -2.60 -1.55
C TYR A 178 13.58 -3.09 -2.96
N VAL A 179 14.76 -2.73 -3.45
CA VAL A 179 15.34 -3.31 -4.66
C VAL A 179 16.24 -4.47 -4.26
N THR A 180 15.97 -5.66 -4.79
CA THR A 180 16.77 -6.86 -4.50
C THR A 180 16.79 -7.82 -5.67
N GLN A 181 17.89 -8.55 -5.82
CA GLN A 181 17.97 -9.63 -6.81
C GLN A 181 17.13 -10.81 -6.34
N LEU A 182 16.00 -11.06 -7.01
CA LEU A 182 15.07 -12.12 -6.64
C LEU A 182 15.49 -13.51 -7.11
N GLU A 183 16.51 -13.60 -7.98
CA GLU A 183 17.11 -14.88 -8.44
C GLU A 183 17.93 -15.59 -7.36
N HIS A 184 18.26 -14.90 -6.28
CA HIS A 184 19.02 -15.39 -5.13
C HIS A 184 18.15 -15.39 -3.87
N PRO A 185 18.55 -16.13 -2.83
CA PRO A 185 17.91 -16.00 -1.51
C PRO A 185 17.86 -14.54 -1.09
N LEU A 186 16.75 -14.15 -0.46
CA LEU A 186 16.58 -12.77 -0.01
C LEU A 186 17.72 -12.37 0.95
N PRO A 187 18.23 -11.14 0.85
CA PRO A 187 19.37 -10.70 1.66
C PRO A 187 19.13 -10.88 3.17
N LEU A 188 20.18 -11.21 3.90
CA LEU A 188 20.10 -11.44 5.36
C LEU A 188 19.55 -10.23 6.13
N PHE A 189 19.82 -9.00 5.66
CA PHE A 189 19.26 -7.80 6.27
C PHE A 189 17.74 -7.74 6.21
N MET A 190 17.10 -8.48 5.28
CA MET A 190 15.66 -8.61 5.21
C MET A 190 15.10 -9.69 6.16
N SER A 191 15.94 -10.31 6.99
CA SER A 191 15.49 -11.33 7.95
C SER A 191 14.52 -10.81 9.02
N PHE A 192 14.48 -9.48 9.24
CA PHE A 192 13.52 -8.82 10.11
C PHE A 192 12.10 -8.77 9.51
N LEU A 193 11.97 -8.85 8.17
CA LEU A 193 10.68 -8.89 7.50
C LEU A 193 10.02 -10.26 7.71
N LYS A 194 9.16 -10.36 8.70
CA LYS A 194 8.47 -11.61 9.10
C LYS A 194 7.03 -11.32 9.53
N GLY A 195 6.25 -12.38 9.55
CA GLY A 195 4.90 -12.33 10.10
C GLY A 195 3.88 -11.74 9.14
N PHE A 196 4.12 -11.82 7.83
CA PHE A 196 3.17 -11.33 6.84
C PHE A 196 1.85 -12.12 6.86
N ASP A 197 0.76 -11.35 6.83
CA ASP A 197 -0.61 -11.86 6.71
C ASP A 197 -0.91 -12.29 5.29
N LEU A 198 -0.34 -11.55 4.33
CA LEU A 198 -0.55 -11.73 2.90
C LEU A 198 0.77 -11.64 2.16
N VAL A 199 1.02 -12.58 1.26
CA VAL A 199 2.12 -12.51 0.28
C VAL A 199 1.52 -12.56 -1.12
N VAL A 200 1.80 -11.55 -1.94
CA VAL A 200 1.40 -11.51 -3.36
C VAL A 200 2.64 -11.71 -4.22
N LEU A 201 2.66 -12.77 -5.01
CA LEU A 201 3.79 -13.13 -5.86
C LEU A 201 3.43 -12.97 -7.35
N ASP A 202 4.23 -12.18 -8.05
CA ASP A 202 4.28 -12.21 -9.52
C ASP A 202 5.09 -13.44 -9.97
N PRO A 203 4.47 -14.44 -10.61
CA PRO A 203 5.21 -15.61 -11.09
C PRO A 203 6.23 -15.26 -12.19
N GLY A 204 6.18 -14.06 -12.75
CA GLY A 204 7.19 -13.54 -13.67
C GLY A 204 8.60 -13.53 -13.08
N VAL A 205 8.71 -13.30 -11.77
CA VAL A 205 9.97 -13.37 -11.01
C VAL A 205 10.66 -14.73 -11.10
N LEU A 206 9.87 -15.80 -11.15
CA LEU A 206 10.37 -17.18 -11.19
C LEU A 206 10.80 -17.64 -12.58
N LYS A 207 10.61 -16.79 -13.59
CA LYS A 207 10.96 -17.09 -14.97
C LYS A 207 12.50 -17.06 -15.13
N GLY A 208 13.05 -18.11 -15.72
CA GLY A 208 14.49 -18.22 -15.90
C GLY A 208 15.25 -18.84 -14.72
N MET A 209 14.65 -18.88 -13.52
CA MET A 209 15.27 -19.52 -12.37
C MET A 209 15.36 -21.04 -12.52
N SER A 210 16.41 -21.63 -11.93
CA SER A 210 16.50 -23.06 -11.73
C SER A 210 15.38 -23.57 -10.82
N ALA A 211 15.06 -24.86 -10.89
CA ALA A 211 14.06 -25.44 -9.99
C ALA A 211 14.46 -25.31 -8.51
N ALA A 212 15.77 -25.40 -8.21
CA ALA A 212 16.31 -25.24 -6.87
C ALA A 212 16.07 -23.81 -6.35
N ASN A 213 16.48 -22.77 -7.11
CA ASN A 213 16.34 -21.37 -6.70
C ASN A 213 14.87 -20.98 -6.53
N ARG A 214 13.96 -21.48 -7.40
CA ARG A 214 12.52 -21.30 -7.24
C ARG A 214 12.01 -21.86 -5.93
N GLY A 215 12.46 -23.08 -5.59
CA GLY A 215 12.09 -23.73 -4.32
C GLY A 215 12.61 -22.99 -3.11
N GLU A 216 13.81 -22.42 -3.18
CA GLU A 216 14.41 -21.63 -2.11
C GLU A 216 13.66 -20.31 -1.90
N LEU A 217 13.39 -19.54 -2.97
CA LEU A 217 12.64 -18.28 -2.86
C LEU A 217 11.23 -18.53 -2.29
N VAL A 218 10.51 -19.52 -2.82
CA VAL A 218 9.16 -19.83 -2.31
C VAL A 218 9.21 -20.24 -0.84
N ARG A 219 10.19 -21.05 -0.43
CA ARG A 219 10.37 -21.48 0.94
C ARG A 219 10.70 -20.32 1.87
N ASP A 220 11.55 -19.37 1.43
CA ASP A 220 11.85 -18.15 2.18
C ASP A 220 10.58 -17.30 2.39
N LEU A 221 9.78 -17.10 1.34
CA LEU A 221 8.50 -16.38 1.44
C LEU A 221 7.51 -17.09 2.40
N GLN A 222 7.45 -18.41 2.37
CA GLN A 222 6.63 -19.21 3.29
C GLN A 222 7.06 -19.05 4.74
N GLN A 223 8.37 -19.02 5.01
CA GLN A 223 8.91 -18.81 6.36
C GLN A 223 8.60 -17.41 6.90
N ARG A 224 8.49 -16.41 6.03
CA ARG A 224 8.16 -15.02 6.39
C ARG A 224 6.67 -14.83 6.68
N SER A 225 5.82 -15.74 6.24
CA SER A 225 4.38 -15.67 6.48
C SER A 225 4.01 -16.22 7.87
N ARG A 226 3.11 -15.55 8.55
CA ARG A 226 2.55 -16.05 9.82
C ARG A 226 1.75 -17.34 9.64
N PRO A 227 1.51 -18.14 10.69
CA PRO A 227 0.51 -19.19 10.66
C PRO A 227 -0.86 -18.62 10.27
N GLY A 228 -1.58 -19.27 9.36
CA GLY A 228 -2.83 -18.74 8.78
C GLY A 228 -2.64 -17.66 7.69
N GLY A 229 -1.40 -17.26 7.40
CA GLY A 229 -1.11 -16.30 6.34
C GLY A 229 -1.47 -16.82 4.95
N ILE A 230 -1.73 -15.92 4.01
CA ILE A 230 -2.24 -16.25 2.68
C ILE A 230 -1.20 -15.90 1.63
N HIS A 231 -0.94 -16.81 0.69
CA HIS A 231 -0.17 -16.54 -0.52
C HIS A 231 -1.10 -16.43 -1.73
N VAL A 232 -0.97 -15.33 -2.46
CA VAL A 232 -1.65 -15.08 -3.73
C VAL A 232 -0.61 -15.11 -4.84
N ILE A 233 -0.67 -16.10 -5.71
CA ILE A 233 0.14 -16.17 -6.91
C ILE A 233 -0.69 -15.60 -8.04
N LEU A 234 -0.22 -14.53 -8.65
CA LEU A 234 -0.94 -13.84 -9.70
C LEU A 234 -1.06 -14.70 -10.97
N PRO A 235 -2.11 -14.50 -11.77
CA PRO A 235 -2.22 -15.13 -13.08
C PRO A 235 -1.11 -14.62 -14.00
N SER A 236 -0.48 -15.51 -14.74
CA SER A 236 0.52 -15.15 -15.75
C SER A 236 0.19 -15.82 -17.08
N SER A 237 0.17 -15.01 -18.14
CA SER A 237 -0.07 -15.49 -19.51
C SER A 237 1.18 -16.11 -20.15
N LYS A 238 2.37 -15.86 -19.63
CA LYS A 238 3.67 -16.24 -20.24
C LYS A 238 4.65 -16.90 -19.29
N ALA A 239 4.33 -16.97 -18.00
CA ALA A 239 5.17 -17.55 -16.97
C ALA A 239 4.65 -18.92 -16.53
N LEU A 240 5.28 -19.44 -15.51
CA LEU A 240 5.01 -20.76 -14.94
C LEU A 240 3.52 -20.98 -14.66
N SER A 241 2.98 -22.08 -15.19
CA SER A 241 1.63 -22.53 -14.82
C SER A 241 1.53 -22.69 -13.31
N PRO A 242 0.42 -22.27 -12.68
CA PRO A 242 0.17 -22.51 -11.25
C PRO A 242 0.37 -23.98 -10.83
N ASN A 243 0.18 -24.91 -11.74
CA ASN A 243 0.41 -26.35 -11.49
C ASN A 243 1.87 -26.69 -11.22
N ILE A 244 2.83 -25.92 -11.78
CA ILE A 244 4.27 -26.13 -11.52
C ILE A 244 4.64 -25.62 -10.12
N LEU A 245 3.95 -24.62 -9.61
CA LEU A 245 4.21 -24.03 -8.30
C LEU A 245 3.52 -24.78 -7.16
N ARG A 246 2.42 -25.45 -7.45
CA ARG A 246 1.64 -26.19 -6.45
C ARG A 246 2.45 -27.20 -5.63
N PRO A 247 3.36 -28.00 -6.21
CA PRO A 247 4.21 -28.91 -5.43
C PRO A 247 5.13 -28.21 -4.43
N LEU A 248 5.47 -26.93 -4.67
CA LEU A 248 6.29 -26.15 -3.72
C LEU A 248 5.52 -25.70 -2.46
N TYR A 249 4.19 -25.88 -2.46
CA TYR A 249 3.28 -25.53 -1.38
C TYR A 249 2.69 -26.78 -0.71
N GLU A 250 3.52 -27.80 -0.50
CA GLU A 250 3.09 -29.00 0.23
C GLU A 250 2.64 -28.63 1.64
N GLY A 251 1.50 -29.18 2.08
CA GLY A 251 0.89 -28.85 3.38
C GLY A 251 0.07 -27.57 3.43
N TRP A 252 0.07 -26.73 2.38
CA TRP A 252 -0.77 -25.53 2.29
C TRP A 252 -2.15 -25.88 1.71
N THR A 253 -3.20 -25.27 2.27
CA THR A 253 -4.57 -25.51 1.80
C THR A 253 -5.00 -24.48 0.74
N PRO A 254 -5.53 -24.92 -0.42
CA PRO A 254 -6.10 -23.98 -1.40
C PRO A 254 -7.36 -23.32 -0.83
N GLU A 255 -7.51 -22.02 -1.05
CA GLU A 255 -8.70 -21.27 -0.63
C GLU A 255 -9.97 -21.77 -1.36
N GLU A 256 -10.94 -22.27 -0.61
CA GLU A 256 -12.13 -22.93 -1.17
C GLU A 256 -13.15 -21.97 -1.83
N GLU A 257 -13.24 -20.74 -1.36
CA GLU A 257 -14.15 -19.74 -1.92
C GLU A 257 -13.80 -19.40 -3.38
N LEU A 258 -12.51 -19.40 -3.69
CA LEU A 258 -12.01 -19.25 -5.06
C LEU A 258 -12.27 -20.48 -5.94
N LYS A 259 -12.36 -21.68 -5.37
CA LYS A 259 -12.74 -22.89 -6.10
C LYS A 259 -14.19 -22.81 -6.61
N ARG A 260 -15.10 -22.20 -5.84
CA ARG A 260 -16.50 -22.02 -6.24
C ARG A 260 -16.64 -21.02 -7.39
N ARG A 261 -15.92 -19.90 -7.36
CA ARG A 261 -15.89 -18.90 -8.44
C ARG A 261 -15.27 -19.46 -9.73
N ARG A 262 -14.21 -20.29 -9.64
CA ARG A 262 -13.57 -20.93 -10.79
C ARG A 262 -14.48 -21.87 -11.57
N ARG A 263 -15.48 -22.47 -10.94
CA ARG A 263 -16.44 -23.35 -11.62
C ARG A 263 -17.45 -22.58 -12.51
N ALA A 264 -17.64 -21.28 -12.24
CA ALA A 264 -18.55 -20.44 -13.00
C ALA A 264 -17.91 -19.80 -14.25
N ASP A 265 -16.59 -19.46 -14.19
CA ASP A 265 -15.90 -18.70 -15.26
C ASP A 265 -14.60 -19.40 -15.70
N SER A 266 -14.70 -20.36 -16.61
CA SER A 266 -13.59 -21.30 -16.94
C SER A 266 -12.62 -20.87 -18.03
N LYS A 267 -12.53 -19.60 -18.45
CA LYS A 267 -11.75 -19.20 -19.64
C LYS A 267 -10.56 -18.24 -19.44
N GLY A 268 -10.19 -17.86 -18.21
CA GLY A 268 -9.07 -16.95 -17.99
C GLY A 268 -7.84 -17.59 -17.30
N PRO A 269 -6.67 -16.96 -17.36
CA PRO A 269 -5.49 -17.39 -16.60
C PRO A 269 -5.80 -17.28 -15.10
N HIS A 270 -5.86 -18.41 -14.43
CA HIS A 270 -6.22 -18.49 -13.02
C HIS A 270 -4.96 -18.39 -12.16
N GLY A 271 -4.91 -17.39 -11.27
CA GLY A 271 -3.93 -17.36 -10.19
C GLY A 271 -4.21 -18.45 -9.13
N LEU A 272 -3.34 -18.59 -8.16
CA LEU A 272 -3.44 -19.57 -7.08
C LEU A 272 -3.49 -18.83 -5.75
N VAL A 273 -4.38 -19.26 -4.85
CA VAL A 273 -4.45 -18.76 -3.47
C VAL A 273 -4.32 -19.93 -2.52
N LEU A 274 -3.40 -19.80 -1.59
CA LEU A 274 -2.98 -20.83 -0.66
C LEU A 274 -2.92 -20.25 0.75
N CYS A 275 -3.45 -20.99 1.71
CA CYS A 275 -3.42 -20.62 3.13
C CYS A 275 -2.40 -21.51 3.86
N LYS A 276 -1.54 -20.88 4.66
CA LYS A 276 -0.63 -21.58 5.56
C LYS A 276 -1.41 -22.23 6.70
N PRO A 277 -1.12 -23.47 7.07
CA PRO A 277 -1.78 -24.09 8.23
C PRO A 277 -1.56 -23.27 9.50
N THR A 278 -2.56 -23.21 10.35
CA THR A 278 -2.54 -22.46 11.62
C THR A 278 -1.78 -23.19 12.73
N CYS A 279 -1.70 -24.53 12.65
CA CYS A 279 -0.83 -25.34 13.49
C CYS A 279 0.23 -26.02 12.63
N PRO A 280 1.50 -26.11 13.06
CA PRO A 280 2.41 -27.05 12.44
C PRO A 280 1.78 -28.45 12.55
N PRO A 281 1.91 -29.33 11.53
CA PRO A 281 1.54 -30.71 11.70
C PRO A 281 2.30 -31.24 12.92
N ASP A 282 1.57 -31.79 13.87
CA ASP A 282 2.17 -32.43 15.04
C ASP A 282 3.30 -33.35 14.53
N THR A 283 4.53 -33.05 14.95
CA THR A 283 5.65 -33.94 14.78
C THR A 283 5.37 -35.15 15.72
N ALA A 284 4.69 -36.16 15.17
CA ALA A 284 4.54 -37.46 15.78
C ALA A 284 5.82 -38.24 15.60
#